data_e3ca14df6584c631cb03647437796576
#
_entry.id   e3ca14df6584c631cb03647437796576
#
_cell.length_a   1.000
_cell.length_b   1.000
_cell.length_c   1.000
_cell.angle_alpha   90.00
_cell.angle_beta   90.00
_cell.angle_gamma   90.00
#
_symmetry.space_group_name_H-M   'P 1'
#
loop_
_entity.id
_entity.type
_entity.pdbx_description
1 polymer ?
#
loop_
_entity_poly.entity_id
_entity_poly.type
_entity_poly.pdbx_seq_one_letter_code
_entity_poly.pdbx_strand_id
1 'polypeptide(L)'
;MKARYSVIVPMFNEEEVIQHTYERLKKVMDGCGDSYELVFVNDGSRDRTAEIMREVSSRDEHVKLVDFSRNFGHQVAITAGMDYAEGEAVVVIDADLQDPPEVILQMIAKWKEGYEVVYAKRLKRQGETLFKKATAKMFYRLLSSMTSVEIPTDTGDFRLIDRKVCDVLRGLKEKNRYVRGLVSWVGFRQTMVEYVREERFAGETKYPLKKMIRFALDGITSFSHKPLKIASYIGFFLSFSSFLYLFFVLFQKVFTSWTVPGWASIVGVNLLFNGIVLMLLGVIGEYIGRIYDESKDRPLYIVRETRGYGDAESGGENAGVRKDNDYVR
;
A
#
# COMPACT_ATOMS: atom_id res chain seq x y z
N MET A 1 -9.71 1.28 30.70
CA MET A 1 -10.54 2.25 29.91
C MET A 1 -10.22 2.03 28.44
N LYS A 2 -11.22 2.18 27.57
CA LYS A 2 -10.97 2.07 26.11
C LYS A 2 -10.11 3.27 25.68
N ALA A 3 -9.04 3.02 24.93
CA ALA A 3 -8.18 4.08 24.42
C ALA A 3 -8.98 5.01 23.48
N ARG A 4 -8.71 6.31 23.53
CA ARG A 4 -9.26 7.27 22.59
C ARG A 4 -8.46 7.33 21.30
N TYR A 5 -7.14 7.23 21.42
CA TYR A 5 -6.23 7.24 20.29
C TYR A 5 -5.43 5.96 20.23
N SER A 6 -5.28 5.37 19.03
CA SER A 6 -4.34 4.30 18.77
C SER A 6 -3.25 4.81 17.83
N VAL A 7 -1.99 4.60 18.16
CA VAL A 7 -0.87 4.92 17.27
C VAL A 7 -0.25 3.61 16.81
N ILE A 8 -0.39 3.30 15.53
CA ILE A 8 0.15 2.09 14.88
C ILE A 8 1.54 2.38 14.35
N VAL A 9 2.49 1.53 14.74
CA VAL A 9 3.88 1.61 14.31
C VAL A 9 4.29 0.28 13.68
N PRO A 10 4.25 0.13 12.35
CA PRO A 10 4.77 -1.04 11.68
C PRO A 10 6.29 -1.07 11.71
N MET A 11 6.89 -2.23 11.98
CA MET A 11 8.34 -2.39 12.18
C MET A 11 8.89 -3.61 11.47
N PHE A 12 10.06 -3.47 10.88
CA PHE A 12 10.82 -4.58 10.32
C PHE A 12 12.32 -4.30 10.36
N ASN A 13 13.06 -4.95 11.27
CA ASN A 13 14.48 -4.75 11.54
C ASN A 13 14.79 -3.29 11.87
N GLU A 14 14.26 -2.82 12.99
CA GLU A 14 14.35 -1.45 13.47
C GLU A 14 14.98 -1.38 14.90
N GLU A 15 15.86 -2.36 15.27
CA GLU A 15 16.46 -2.45 16.62
C GLU A 15 17.21 -1.18 17.03
N GLU A 16 17.81 -0.44 16.05
CA GLU A 16 18.57 0.77 16.31
C GLU A 16 17.71 1.99 16.67
N VAL A 17 16.45 2.02 16.20
CA VAL A 17 15.61 3.23 16.32
C VAL A 17 14.40 3.04 17.24
N ILE A 18 13.97 1.80 17.47
CA ILE A 18 12.68 1.50 18.10
C ILE A 18 12.55 2.08 19.51
N GLN A 19 13.62 2.07 20.30
CA GLN A 19 13.61 2.64 21.66
C GLN A 19 13.36 4.16 21.61
N HIS A 20 14.03 4.88 20.71
CA HIS A 20 13.84 6.32 20.53
C HIS A 20 12.45 6.65 19.98
N THR A 21 11.94 5.81 19.07
CA THR A 21 10.58 5.95 18.53
C THR A 21 9.54 5.84 19.62
N TYR A 22 9.66 4.83 20.49
CA TYR A 22 8.79 4.67 21.64
C TYR A 22 8.84 5.89 22.57
N GLU A 23 10.03 6.32 22.98
CA GLU A 23 10.21 7.44 23.92
C GLU A 23 9.62 8.74 23.37
N ARG A 24 9.85 9.03 22.08
CA ARG A 24 9.32 10.24 21.43
C ARG A 24 7.80 10.18 21.27
N LEU A 25 7.26 9.05 20.83
CA LEU A 25 5.80 8.83 20.73
C LEU A 25 5.13 8.95 22.10
N LYS A 26 5.69 8.28 23.12
CA LYS A 26 5.17 8.36 24.49
C LYS A 26 5.12 9.80 24.97
N LYS A 27 6.21 10.55 24.83
CA LYS A 27 6.28 11.97 25.22
C LYS A 27 5.21 12.83 24.54
N VAL A 28 4.93 12.61 23.25
CA VAL A 28 3.91 13.34 22.49
C VAL A 28 2.52 12.93 22.97
N MET A 29 2.29 11.64 23.16
CA MET A 29 0.95 11.12 23.50
C MET A 29 0.59 11.37 24.97
N ASP A 30 1.54 11.35 25.90
CA ASP A 30 1.34 11.76 27.30
C ASP A 30 0.87 13.24 27.38
N GLY A 31 1.27 14.06 26.42
CA GLY A 31 0.85 15.47 26.29
C GLY A 31 -0.51 15.67 25.59
N CYS A 32 -1.15 14.65 25.04
CA CYS A 32 -2.39 14.83 24.29
C CYS A 32 -3.65 15.05 25.16
N GLY A 33 -3.57 14.73 26.46
CA GLY A 33 -4.64 14.96 27.44
C GLY A 33 -5.79 13.93 27.40
N ASP A 34 -5.70 12.90 26.58
CA ASP A 34 -6.69 11.83 26.44
C ASP A 34 -6.00 10.44 26.55
N SER A 35 -6.78 9.39 26.75
CA SER A 35 -6.26 8.00 26.80
C SER A 35 -5.76 7.55 25.43
N TYR A 36 -4.65 6.82 25.40
CA TYR A 36 -4.05 6.33 24.16
C TYR A 36 -3.47 4.93 24.32
N GLU A 37 -3.17 4.31 23.19
CA GLU A 37 -2.37 3.10 23.07
C GLU A 37 -1.37 3.21 21.92
N LEU A 38 -0.23 2.58 22.06
CA LEU A 38 0.80 2.43 21.03
C LEU A 38 0.80 0.97 20.56
N VAL A 39 0.34 0.74 19.33
CA VAL A 39 0.24 -0.60 18.74
C VAL A 39 1.45 -0.83 17.85
N PHE A 40 2.45 -1.54 18.36
CA PHE A 40 3.64 -1.90 17.62
C PHE A 40 3.41 -3.23 16.89
N VAL A 41 3.59 -3.21 15.57
CA VAL A 41 3.38 -4.40 14.73
C VAL A 41 4.73 -4.85 14.17
N ASN A 42 5.26 -5.95 14.69
CA ASN A 42 6.51 -6.54 14.22
C ASN A 42 6.24 -7.44 13.00
N ASP A 43 6.68 -7.02 11.83
CA ASP A 43 6.55 -7.76 10.57
C ASP A 43 7.62 -8.84 10.41
N GLY A 44 7.77 -9.68 11.44
CA GLY A 44 8.69 -10.81 11.42
C GLY A 44 10.17 -10.40 11.33
N SER A 45 10.61 -9.44 12.14
CA SER A 45 12.02 -9.01 12.25
C SER A 45 12.95 -10.16 12.59
N ARG A 46 14.21 -10.05 12.15
CA ARG A 46 15.27 -11.04 12.37
C ARG A 46 16.35 -10.55 13.34
N ASP A 47 16.29 -9.28 13.70
CA ASP A 47 17.14 -8.60 14.68
C ASP A 47 16.45 -8.58 16.06
N ARG A 48 16.94 -7.76 16.97
CA ARG A 48 16.41 -7.64 18.33
C ARG A 48 15.15 -6.80 18.46
N THR A 49 14.55 -6.33 17.35
CA THR A 49 13.34 -5.48 17.38
C THR A 49 12.22 -6.11 18.22
N ALA A 50 11.90 -7.39 18.00
CA ALA A 50 10.85 -8.09 18.75
C ALA A 50 11.17 -8.22 20.25
N GLU A 51 12.43 -8.47 20.61
CA GLU A 51 12.91 -8.57 21.98
C GLU A 51 12.73 -7.24 22.72
N ILE A 52 13.22 -6.15 22.14
CA ILE A 52 13.09 -4.80 22.71
C ILE A 52 11.61 -4.45 22.92
N MET A 53 10.74 -4.77 21.97
CA MET A 53 9.30 -4.47 22.11
C MET A 53 8.61 -5.28 23.19
N ARG A 54 9.02 -6.55 23.40
CA ARG A 54 8.52 -7.35 24.53
C ARG A 54 8.90 -6.72 25.87
N GLU A 55 10.11 -6.20 25.99
CA GLU A 55 10.56 -5.50 27.18
C GLU A 55 9.77 -4.20 27.41
N VAL A 56 9.58 -3.39 26.38
CA VAL A 56 8.82 -2.14 26.47
C VAL A 56 7.37 -2.41 26.87
N SER A 57 6.70 -3.37 26.20
CA SER A 57 5.30 -3.72 26.50
C SER A 57 5.09 -4.33 27.89
N SER A 58 6.15 -4.88 28.50
CA SER A 58 6.08 -5.37 29.89
C SER A 58 6.18 -4.27 30.94
N ARG A 59 6.70 -3.08 30.56
CA ARG A 59 6.93 -1.94 31.45
C ARG A 59 5.89 -0.83 31.32
N ASP A 60 5.20 -0.79 30.17
CA ASP A 60 4.23 0.27 29.86
C ASP A 60 2.93 -0.34 29.32
N GLU A 61 1.84 -0.18 30.09
CA GLU A 61 0.51 -0.69 29.78
C GLU A 61 -0.11 -0.06 28.51
N HIS A 62 0.38 1.13 28.10
CA HIS A 62 -0.06 1.76 26.86
C HIS A 62 0.50 1.05 25.61
N VAL A 63 1.54 0.21 25.78
CA VAL A 63 2.22 -0.44 24.66
C VAL A 63 1.66 -1.82 24.41
N LYS A 64 1.16 -2.01 23.20
CA LYS A 64 0.65 -3.28 22.69
C LYS A 64 1.56 -3.80 21.58
N LEU A 65 1.81 -5.10 21.58
CA LEU A 65 2.63 -5.77 20.56
C LEU A 65 1.79 -6.77 19.77
N VAL A 66 1.93 -6.72 18.45
CA VAL A 66 1.47 -7.76 17.51
C VAL A 66 2.71 -8.28 16.78
N ASP A 67 3.11 -9.54 17.03
CA ASP A 67 4.31 -10.16 16.45
C ASP A 67 3.91 -11.18 15.38
N PHE A 68 4.35 -10.98 14.14
CA PHE A 68 4.04 -11.87 13.02
C PHE A 68 4.95 -13.10 12.99
N SER A 69 4.42 -14.22 12.47
CA SER A 69 5.17 -15.47 12.30
C SER A 69 6.32 -15.34 11.28
N ARG A 70 6.21 -14.44 10.31
CA ARG A 70 7.20 -14.09 9.28
C ARG A 70 6.94 -12.69 8.73
N ASN A 71 7.79 -12.20 7.84
CA ASN A 71 7.50 -10.98 7.09
C ASN A 71 6.36 -11.19 6.09
N PHE A 72 5.30 -10.39 6.21
CA PHE A 72 4.14 -10.33 5.32
C PHE A 72 4.09 -9.03 4.51
N GLY A 73 4.86 -8.02 4.91
CA GLY A 73 4.98 -6.73 4.23
C GLY A 73 4.33 -5.57 4.96
N HIS A 74 4.89 -4.39 4.74
CA HIS A 74 4.55 -3.16 5.45
C HIS A 74 3.04 -2.81 5.41
N GLN A 75 2.37 -2.95 4.26
CA GLN A 75 0.94 -2.65 4.13
C GLN A 75 0.07 -3.63 4.92
N VAL A 76 0.54 -4.86 5.06
CA VAL A 76 -0.11 -5.89 5.88
C VAL A 76 0.07 -5.59 7.36
N ALA A 77 1.27 -5.11 7.77
CA ALA A 77 1.51 -4.70 9.14
C ALA A 77 0.63 -3.50 9.55
N ILE A 78 0.44 -2.51 8.66
CA ILE A 78 -0.51 -1.41 8.87
C ILE A 78 -1.93 -1.96 9.04
N THR A 79 -2.34 -2.90 8.19
CA THR A 79 -3.67 -3.52 8.25
C THR A 79 -3.88 -4.22 9.59
N ALA A 80 -2.93 -5.04 10.03
CA ALA A 80 -3.01 -5.71 11.33
C ALA A 80 -3.07 -4.70 12.47
N GLY A 81 -2.27 -3.63 12.41
CA GLY A 81 -2.35 -2.55 13.38
C GLY A 81 -3.77 -1.96 13.48
N MET A 82 -4.43 -1.72 12.33
CA MET A 82 -5.83 -1.26 12.31
C MET A 82 -6.80 -2.30 12.88
N ASP A 83 -6.55 -3.60 12.64
CA ASP A 83 -7.39 -4.68 13.16
C ASP A 83 -7.31 -4.80 14.69
N TYR A 84 -6.14 -4.55 15.27
CA TYR A 84 -5.89 -4.65 16.70
C TYR A 84 -6.12 -3.32 17.46
N ALA A 85 -6.11 -2.18 16.77
CA ALA A 85 -6.34 -0.88 17.37
C ALA A 85 -7.76 -0.74 17.93
N GLU A 86 -7.91 -0.18 19.13
CA GLU A 86 -9.20 0.01 19.83
C GLU A 86 -9.66 1.47 19.92
N GLY A 87 -8.78 2.45 19.64
CA GLY A 87 -9.06 3.87 19.75
C GLY A 87 -10.14 4.38 18.80
N GLU A 88 -10.77 5.52 19.15
CA GLU A 88 -11.74 6.21 18.29
C GLU A 88 -11.09 6.83 17.06
N ALA A 89 -9.83 7.25 17.17
CA ALA A 89 -9.01 7.68 16.06
C ALA A 89 -7.70 6.88 16.04
N VAL A 90 -7.30 6.45 14.85
CA VAL A 90 -6.16 5.57 14.61
C VAL A 90 -5.13 6.31 13.78
N VAL A 91 -3.94 6.47 14.32
CA VAL A 91 -2.79 7.08 13.63
C VAL A 91 -1.88 5.98 13.12
N VAL A 92 -1.39 6.10 11.90
CA VAL A 92 -0.34 5.25 11.33
C VAL A 92 0.90 6.10 11.17
N ILE A 93 2.05 5.67 11.69
CA ILE A 93 3.34 6.35 11.59
C ILE A 93 4.48 5.35 11.42
N ASP A 94 5.47 5.66 10.58
CA ASP A 94 6.64 4.82 10.37
C ASP A 94 7.62 4.89 11.58
N ALA A 95 8.32 3.80 11.85
CA ALA A 95 9.23 3.68 12.99
C ALA A 95 10.55 4.46 12.83
N ASP A 96 10.89 4.96 11.63
CA ASP A 96 12.21 5.53 11.30
C ASP A 96 12.40 6.99 11.73
N LEU A 97 11.43 7.57 12.45
CA LEU A 97 11.42 8.95 12.97
C LEU A 97 11.58 10.05 11.89
N GLN A 98 11.47 9.71 10.62
CA GLN A 98 11.50 10.72 9.56
C GLN A 98 10.23 11.58 9.54
N ASP A 99 9.13 11.02 9.98
CA ASP A 99 7.84 11.70 10.12
C ASP A 99 7.67 12.09 11.60
N PRO A 100 7.68 13.42 11.94
CA PRO A 100 7.69 13.88 13.33
C PRO A 100 6.41 13.49 14.10
N PRO A 101 6.48 12.77 15.21
CA PRO A 101 5.31 12.41 16.01
C PRO A 101 4.49 13.59 16.51
N GLU A 102 5.10 14.76 16.65
CA GLU A 102 4.44 16.00 17.10
C GLU A 102 3.31 16.45 16.15
N VAL A 103 3.36 16.03 14.89
CA VAL A 103 2.30 16.29 13.88
C VAL A 103 1.00 15.58 14.24
N ILE A 104 1.06 14.50 15.04
CA ILE A 104 -0.12 13.77 15.52
C ILE A 104 -1.10 14.72 16.24
N LEU A 105 -0.60 15.64 17.05
CA LEU A 105 -1.45 16.59 17.78
C LEU A 105 -2.23 17.51 16.83
N GLN A 106 -1.61 17.92 15.71
CA GLN A 106 -2.29 18.72 14.68
C GLN A 106 -3.35 17.88 13.94
N MET A 107 -3.05 16.59 13.68
CA MET A 107 -4.02 15.68 13.07
C MET A 107 -5.23 15.46 13.99
N ILE A 108 -4.99 15.27 15.29
CA ILE A 108 -6.06 15.15 16.31
C ILE A 108 -6.94 16.41 16.32
N ALA A 109 -6.35 17.60 16.22
CA ALA A 109 -7.12 18.85 16.14
C ALA A 109 -8.04 18.86 14.92
N LYS A 110 -7.53 18.45 13.74
CA LYS A 110 -8.33 18.35 12.51
C LYS A 110 -9.43 17.28 12.61
N TRP A 111 -9.14 16.15 13.23
CA TRP A 111 -10.14 15.12 13.47
C TRP A 111 -11.26 15.64 14.39
N LYS A 112 -10.93 16.39 15.45
CA LYS A 112 -11.92 17.05 16.34
C LYS A 112 -12.78 18.11 15.61
N GLU A 113 -12.27 18.67 14.48
CA GLU A 113 -13.06 19.54 13.57
C GLU A 113 -14.05 18.74 12.69
N GLY A 114 -14.08 17.39 12.78
CA GLY A 114 -14.99 16.52 12.06
C GLY A 114 -14.45 15.99 10.73
N TYR A 115 -13.14 16.05 10.48
CA TYR A 115 -12.50 15.34 9.38
C TYR A 115 -12.24 13.88 9.79
N GLU A 116 -12.59 12.95 8.90
CA GLU A 116 -12.51 11.52 9.19
C GLU A 116 -11.18 10.91 8.77
N VAL A 117 -10.47 11.57 7.85
CA VAL A 117 -9.10 11.21 7.45
C VAL A 117 -8.24 12.47 7.41
N VAL A 118 -7.13 12.45 8.13
CA VAL A 118 -6.14 13.53 8.12
C VAL A 118 -4.80 12.95 7.72
N TYR A 119 -4.32 13.28 6.52
CA TYR A 119 -3.02 12.80 6.05
C TYR A 119 -1.92 13.86 6.19
N ALA A 120 -0.72 13.39 6.50
CA ALA A 120 0.46 14.24 6.54
C ALA A 120 1.02 14.44 5.13
N LYS A 121 1.09 15.68 4.69
CA LYS A 121 1.67 16.07 3.43
C LYS A 121 3.07 16.65 3.62
N ARG A 122 4.03 16.06 2.96
CA ARG A 122 5.43 16.52 3.02
C ARG A 122 5.61 17.81 2.26
N LEU A 123 6.13 18.85 2.94
CA LEU A 123 6.59 20.05 2.28
C LEU A 123 7.80 19.73 1.40
N LYS A 124 7.88 20.34 0.20
CA LYS A 124 8.91 20.04 -0.80
C LYS A 124 10.33 20.18 -0.23
N ARG A 125 11.17 19.17 -0.45
CA ARG A 125 12.62 19.27 -0.22
C ARG A 125 13.23 20.34 -1.13
N GLN A 126 14.00 21.27 -0.56
CA GLN A 126 14.95 22.07 -1.31
C GLN A 126 16.10 21.15 -1.77
N GLY A 127 16.43 21.16 -3.07
CA GLY A 127 17.59 20.43 -3.60
C GLY A 127 17.33 19.26 -4.56
N GLU A 128 16.08 18.97 -4.93
CA GLU A 128 15.82 17.95 -5.95
C GLU A 128 16.16 18.44 -7.37
N THR A 129 16.88 17.61 -8.15
CA THR A 129 17.22 17.91 -9.54
C THR A 129 15.96 18.04 -10.41
N LEU A 130 15.98 18.92 -11.42
CA LEU A 130 14.87 19.12 -12.37
C LEU A 130 14.43 17.82 -13.04
N PHE A 131 15.37 16.93 -13.36
CA PHE A 131 15.09 15.62 -13.96
C PHE A 131 14.27 14.73 -13.01
N LYS A 132 14.62 14.67 -11.71
CA LYS A 132 13.90 13.88 -10.71
C LYS A 132 12.48 14.41 -10.48
N LYS A 133 12.31 15.75 -10.50
CA LYS A 133 10.98 16.39 -10.43
C LYS A 133 10.13 16.11 -11.66
N ALA A 134 10.70 16.17 -12.87
CA ALA A 134 9.99 15.91 -14.12
C ALA A 134 9.54 14.44 -14.22
N THR A 135 10.42 13.49 -13.89
CA THR A 135 10.09 12.06 -13.89
C THR A 135 9.05 11.70 -12.83
N ALA A 136 9.14 12.25 -11.63
CA ALA A 136 8.13 12.07 -10.58
C ALA A 136 6.77 12.66 -11.01
N LYS A 137 6.75 13.88 -11.59
CA LYS A 137 5.51 14.51 -12.09
C LYS A 137 4.87 13.68 -13.21
N MET A 138 5.68 13.19 -14.16
CA MET A 138 5.20 12.33 -15.23
C MET A 138 4.64 11.00 -14.67
N PHE A 139 5.33 10.41 -13.71
CA PHE A 139 4.89 9.20 -13.02
C PHE A 139 3.55 9.40 -12.31
N TYR A 140 3.40 10.44 -11.47
CA TYR A 140 2.14 10.70 -10.78
C TYR A 140 0.99 11.04 -11.75
N ARG A 141 1.27 11.74 -12.86
CA ARG A 141 0.27 12.00 -13.90
C ARG A 141 -0.17 10.70 -14.58
N LEU A 142 0.76 9.80 -14.88
CA LEU A 142 0.45 8.48 -15.43
C LEU A 142 -0.38 7.66 -14.42
N LEU A 143 0.04 7.61 -13.16
CA LEU A 143 -0.67 6.90 -12.10
C LEU A 143 -2.10 7.42 -11.95
N SER A 144 -2.30 8.74 -11.84
CA SER A 144 -3.64 9.33 -11.71
C SER A 144 -4.50 9.13 -12.95
N SER A 145 -3.91 9.13 -14.16
CA SER A 145 -4.65 8.81 -15.39
C SER A 145 -5.02 7.34 -15.50
N MET A 146 -4.25 6.46 -14.86
CA MET A 146 -4.45 5.00 -14.89
C MET A 146 -5.34 4.49 -13.77
N THR A 147 -5.50 5.24 -12.66
CA THR A 147 -6.39 4.88 -11.54
C THR A 147 -7.71 5.63 -11.61
N SER A 148 -8.76 5.07 -11.00
CA SER A 148 -10.08 5.72 -10.83
C SER A 148 -10.19 6.49 -9.51
N VAL A 149 -9.13 6.49 -8.69
CA VAL A 149 -9.10 7.08 -7.35
C VAL A 149 -8.05 8.20 -7.33
N GLU A 150 -8.43 9.37 -6.83
CA GLU A 150 -7.49 10.48 -6.61
C GLU A 150 -6.66 10.19 -5.35
N ILE A 151 -5.42 9.75 -5.56
CA ILE A 151 -4.47 9.52 -4.47
C ILE A 151 -3.68 10.81 -4.27
N PRO A 152 -3.72 11.42 -3.06
CA PRO A 152 -2.97 12.64 -2.79
C PRO A 152 -1.47 12.45 -3.04
N THR A 153 -0.86 13.39 -3.75
CA THR A 153 0.58 13.39 -4.03
C THR A 153 1.37 13.87 -2.81
N ASP A 154 2.63 13.44 -2.71
CA ASP A 154 3.56 13.83 -1.62
C ASP A 154 3.10 13.39 -0.21
N THR A 155 2.22 12.39 -0.12
CA THR A 155 1.76 11.79 1.13
C THR A 155 2.41 10.42 1.36
N GLY A 156 2.78 10.16 2.62
CA GLY A 156 3.23 8.85 3.10
C GLY A 156 2.08 8.00 3.63
N ASP A 157 2.43 6.99 4.44
CA ASP A 157 1.44 6.23 5.22
C ASP A 157 1.07 6.96 6.53
N PHE A 158 1.81 8.04 6.89
CA PHE A 158 1.54 8.86 8.05
C PHE A 158 0.19 9.60 7.91
N ARG A 159 -0.79 9.15 8.69
CA ARG A 159 -2.16 9.66 8.68
C ARG A 159 -2.91 9.32 9.96
N LEU A 160 -3.96 10.08 10.25
CA LEU A 160 -4.97 9.77 11.23
C LEU A 160 -6.25 9.35 10.52
N ILE A 161 -6.90 8.31 11.01
CA ILE A 161 -8.10 7.71 10.44
C ILE A 161 -9.13 7.54 11.56
N ASP A 162 -10.35 8.02 11.36
CA ASP A 162 -11.48 7.79 12.28
C ASP A 162 -11.84 6.30 12.37
N ARG A 163 -12.33 5.85 13.51
CA ARG A 163 -12.74 4.47 13.77
C ARG A 163 -13.67 3.93 12.69
N LYS A 164 -14.68 4.69 12.30
CA LYS A 164 -15.63 4.27 11.27
C LYS A 164 -14.99 4.00 9.92
N VAL A 165 -13.94 4.74 9.56
CA VAL A 165 -13.16 4.51 8.34
C VAL A 165 -12.32 3.23 8.49
N CYS A 166 -11.69 3.02 9.65
CA CYS A 166 -10.97 1.79 9.96
C CYS A 166 -11.88 0.56 9.86
N ASP A 167 -13.11 0.66 10.39
CA ASP A 167 -14.07 -0.45 10.37
C ASP A 167 -14.49 -0.79 8.94
N VAL A 168 -14.69 0.21 8.07
CA VAL A 168 -14.92 -0.02 6.64
C VAL A 168 -13.71 -0.70 5.98
N LEU A 169 -12.48 -0.21 6.27
CA LEU A 169 -11.25 -0.79 5.72
C LEU A 169 -11.02 -2.25 6.18
N ARG A 170 -11.42 -2.60 7.40
CA ARG A 170 -11.42 -3.98 7.92
C ARG A 170 -12.32 -4.90 7.10
N GLY A 171 -13.48 -4.42 6.67
CA GLY A 171 -14.43 -5.18 5.85
C GLY A 171 -13.96 -5.44 4.42
N LEU A 172 -12.92 -4.76 3.93
CA LEU A 172 -12.36 -4.99 2.60
C LEU A 172 -11.50 -6.27 2.61
N LYS A 173 -11.79 -7.20 1.68
CA LYS A 173 -11.13 -8.53 1.65
C LYS A 173 -9.93 -8.62 0.70
N GLU A 174 -9.54 -7.53 0.08
CA GLU A 174 -8.44 -7.48 -0.89
C GLU A 174 -7.12 -7.98 -0.30
N LYS A 175 -6.48 -8.95 -0.98
CA LYS A 175 -5.18 -9.52 -0.57
C LYS A 175 -4.01 -8.61 -0.93
N ASN A 176 -4.09 -7.96 -2.09
CA ASN A 176 -3.08 -7.02 -2.57
C ASN A 176 -3.41 -5.59 -2.10
N ARG A 177 -3.27 -5.35 -0.79
CA ARG A 177 -3.65 -4.08 -0.18
C ARG A 177 -2.68 -2.95 -0.50
N TYR A 178 -3.24 -1.84 -0.99
CA TYR A 178 -2.58 -0.54 -1.08
C TYR A 178 -3.37 0.45 -0.23
N VAL A 179 -3.02 0.53 1.05
CA VAL A 179 -3.81 1.24 2.08
C VAL A 179 -4.08 2.69 1.71
N ARG A 180 -3.11 3.40 1.09
CA ARG A 180 -3.30 4.79 0.64
C ARG A 180 -4.43 4.93 -0.37
N GLY A 181 -4.49 4.02 -1.32
CA GLY A 181 -5.55 3.99 -2.32
C GLY A 181 -6.90 3.63 -1.71
N LEU A 182 -6.93 2.64 -0.81
CA LEU A 182 -8.15 2.21 -0.13
C LEU A 182 -8.75 3.34 0.72
N VAL A 183 -7.93 4.05 1.50
CA VAL A 183 -8.37 5.21 2.28
C VAL A 183 -8.95 6.32 1.40
N SER A 184 -8.37 6.55 0.21
CA SER A 184 -8.92 7.51 -0.75
C SER A 184 -10.22 7.00 -1.38
N TRP A 185 -10.30 5.68 -1.66
CA TRP A 185 -11.43 5.06 -2.33
C TRP A 185 -12.72 5.07 -1.48
N VAL A 186 -12.60 4.94 -0.16
CA VAL A 186 -13.78 4.92 0.76
C VAL A 186 -14.51 6.27 0.84
N GLY A 187 -13.92 7.39 0.39
CA GLY A 187 -14.64 8.64 0.08
C GLY A 187 -15.09 9.48 1.28
N PHE A 188 -14.57 9.24 2.51
CA PHE A 188 -14.86 10.07 3.69
C PHE A 188 -14.23 11.47 3.57
N ARG A 189 -14.64 12.41 4.47
CA ARG A 189 -14.09 13.78 4.49
C ARG A 189 -12.63 13.77 4.86
N GLN A 190 -11.77 14.19 3.93
CA GLN A 190 -10.33 14.18 4.09
C GLN A 190 -9.76 15.59 4.17
N THR A 191 -8.69 15.75 4.92
CA THR A 191 -7.88 16.97 4.97
C THR A 191 -6.42 16.63 5.14
N MET A 192 -5.55 17.64 5.11
CA MET A 192 -4.11 17.47 5.27
C MET A 192 -3.54 18.36 6.36
N VAL A 193 -2.42 17.92 6.92
CA VAL A 193 -1.50 18.71 7.73
C VAL A 193 -0.15 18.70 7.04
N GLU A 194 0.42 19.89 6.82
CA GLU A 194 1.73 20.00 6.17
C GLU A 194 2.85 19.92 7.20
N TYR A 195 3.92 19.20 6.86
CA TYR A 195 5.07 19.06 7.73
C TYR A 195 6.39 18.99 6.95
N VAL A 196 7.48 19.28 7.64
CA VAL A 196 8.85 19.13 7.12
C VAL A 196 9.37 17.77 7.58
N ARG A 197 9.81 16.94 6.63
CA ARG A 197 10.38 15.64 6.93
C ARG A 197 11.75 15.79 7.56
N GLU A 198 11.98 15.08 8.67
CA GLU A 198 13.27 15.04 9.35
C GLU A 198 14.27 14.12 8.60
N GLU A 199 15.55 14.27 8.89
CA GLU A 199 16.56 13.33 8.41
C GLU A 199 16.39 12.00 9.16
N ARG A 200 16.68 10.90 8.47
CA ARG A 200 16.60 9.57 9.09
C ARG A 200 17.61 9.48 10.25
N PHE A 201 17.16 9.04 11.41
CA PHE A 201 18.00 8.93 12.61
C PHE A 201 19.07 7.84 12.44
N ALA A 202 18.71 6.68 11.86
CA ALA A 202 19.59 5.56 11.55
C ALA A 202 19.04 4.69 10.40
N GLY A 203 19.88 3.81 9.83
CA GLY A 203 19.52 2.83 8.81
C GLY A 203 19.68 3.31 7.36
N GLU A 204 19.73 2.35 6.42
CA GLU A 204 19.94 2.60 4.99
C GLU A 204 18.61 2.73 4.22
N THR A 205 18.67 3.38 3.04
CA THR A 205 17.51 3.51 2.14
C THR A 205 17.12 2.15 1.56
N LYS A 206 16.05 1.55 2.07
CA LYS A 206 15.56 0.20 1.69
C LYS A 206 14.74 0.16 0.38
N TYR A 207 14.68 1.27 -0.42
CA TYR A 207 13.84 1.36 -1.63
C TYR A 207 14.65 1.55 -2.92
N PRO A 208 15.21 0.47 -3.52
CA PRO A 208 15.80 0.52 -4.85
C PRO A 208 14.73 0.77 -5.93
N LEU A 209 15.13 1.32 -7.09
CA LEU A 209 14.25 1.66 -8.21
C LEU A 209 13.31 0.51 -8.61
N LYS A 210 13.79 -0.73 -8.56
CA LYS A 210 13.00 -1.93 -8.85
C LYS A 210 11.79 -2.08 -7.92
N LYS A 211 11.94 -1.76 -6.62
CA LYS A 211 10.83 -1.78 -5.66
C LYS A 211 9.82 -0.66 -5.93
N MET A 212 10.29 0.52 -6.35
CA MET A 212 9.41 1.64 -6.71
C MET A 212 8.55 1.31 -7.94
N ILE A 213 9.13 0.71 -8.98
CA ILE A 213 8.40 0.29 -10.18
C ILE A 213 7.36 -0.78 -9.82
N ARG A 214 7.74 -1.77 -9.01
CA ARG A 214 6.82 -2.82 -8.56
C ARG A 214 5.65 -2.23 -7.78
N PHE A 215 5.92 -1.35 -6.84
CA PHE A 215 4.90 -0.65 -6.06
C PHE A 215 3.93 0.17 -6.93
N ALA A 216 4.45 0.80 -7.98
CA ALA A 216 3.64 1.51 -8.96
C ALA A 216 2.72 0.59 -9.75
N LEU A 217 3.26 -0.53 -10.24
CA LEU A 217 2.48 -1.53 -10.97
C LEU A 217 1.40 -2.12 -10.06
N ASP A 218 1.73 -2.42 -8.81
CA ASP A 218 0.77 -2.90 -7.81
C ASP A 218 -0.36 -1.91 -7.59
N GLY A 219 -0.05 -0.61 -7.45
CA GLY A 219 -1.06 0.45 -7.34
C GLY A 219 -1.95 0.55 -8.57
N ILE A 220 -1.39 0.51 -9.78
CA ILE A 220 -2.16 0.58 -11.03
C ILE A 220 -3.07 -0.63 -11.17
N THR A 221 -2.54 -1.84 -10.99
CA THR A 221 -3.30 -3.08 -11.20
C THR A 221 -4.33 -3.37 -10.12
N SER A 222 -4.14 -2.84 -8.89
CA SER A 222 -5.13 -2.96 -7.81
C SER A 222 -6.34 -2.04 -8.00
N PHE A 223 -6.15 -0.83 -8.57
CA PHE A 223 -7.23 0.16 -8.70
C PHE A 223 -7.67 0.42 -10.14
N SER A 224 -7.18 -0.34 -11.12
CA SER A 224 -7.49 -0.09 -12.51
C SER A 224 -7.43 -1.32 -13.40
N HIS A 225 -8.46 -1.47 -14.22
CA HIS A 225 -8.48 -2.40 -15.35
C HIS A 225 -8.04 -1.73 -16.67
N LYS A 226 -7.56 -0.47 -16.63
CA LYS A 226 -7.11 0.26 -17.84
C LYS A 226 -5.98 -0.44 -18.59
N PRO A 227 -4.96 -1.08 -17.95
CA PRO A 227 -3.96 -1.85 -18.69
C PRO A 227 -4.57 -2.96 -19.54
N LEU A 228 -5.62 -3.63 -19.04
CA LEU A 228 -6.35 -4.66 -19.77
C LEU A 228 -7.11 -4.08 -20.96
N LYS A 229 -7.75 -2.90 -20.78
CA LYS A 229 -8.42 -2.19 -21.88
C LYS A 229 -7.44 -1.73 -22.95
N ILE A 230 -6.28 -1.20 -22.56
CA ILE A 230 -5.22 -0.81 -23.50
C ILE A 230 -4.75 -2.02 -24.31
N ALA A 231 -4.54 -3.15 -23.64
CA ALA A 231 -4.20 -4.42 -24.30
C ALA A 231 -5.26 -4.80 -25.34
N SER A 232 -6.55 -4.72 -24.99
CA SER A 232 -7.66 -5.01 -25.91
C SER A 232 -7.70 -4.05 -27.09
N TYR A 233 -7.49 -2.73 -26.88
CA TYR A 233 -7.43 -1.75 -27.98
C TYR A 233 -6.26 -1.99 -28.92
N ILE A 234 -5.09 -2.32 -28.40
CA ILE A 234 -3.92 -2.69 -29.20
C ILE A 234 -4.23 -3.94 -30.05
N GLY A 235 -4.78 -4.97 -29.41
CA GLY A 235 -5.17 -6.21 -30.11
C GLY A 235 -6.20 -5.95 -31.22
N PHE A 236 -7.22 -5.15 -30.96
CA PHE A 236 -8.23 -4.77 -31.95
C PHE A 236 -7.59 -3.99 -33.14
N PHE A 237 -6.77 -2.99 -32.85
CA PHE A 237 -6.11 -2.20 -33.89
C PHE A 237 -5.20 -3.06 -34.76
N LEU A 238 -4.42 -3.95 -34.15
CA LEU A 238 -3.54 -4.86 -34.87
C LEU A 238 -4.33 -5.85 -35.74
N SER A 239 -5.39 -6.44 -35.22
CA SER A 239 -6.27 -7.33 -35.96
C SER A 239 -6.93 -6.62 -37.16
N PHE A 240 -7.42 -5.41 -36.94
CA PHE A 240 -8.01 -4.60 -38.01
C PHE A 240 -6.99 -4.25 -39.09
N SER A 241 -5.77 -3.82 -38.69
CA SER A 241 -4.69 -3.53 -39.63
C SER A 241 -4.26 -4.76 -40.43
N SER A 242 -4.18 -5.91 -39.76
CA SER A 242 -3.86 -7.19 -40.42
C SER A 242 -4.92 -7.60 -41.42
N PHE A 243 -6.19 -7.37 -41.10
CA PHE A 243 -7.33 -7.64 -42.00
C PHE A 243 -7.25 -6.76 -43.23
N LEU A 244 -7.01 -5.45 -43.09
CA LEU A 244 -6.81 -4.54 -44.21
C LEU A 244 -5.61 -4.96 -45.07
N TYR A 245 -4.50 -5.35 -44.45
CA TYR A 245 -3.32 -5.83 -45.19
C TYR A 245 -3.62 -7.12 -45.95
N LEU A 246 -4.38 -8.04 -45.39
CA LEU A 246 -4.81 -9.27 -46.07
C LEU A 246 -5.64 -8.94 -47.35
N PHE A 247 -6.59 -8.00 -47.23
CA PHE A 247 -7.35 -7.54 -48.40
C PHE A 247 -6.46 -6.92 -49.48
N PHE A 248 -5.49 -6.12 -49.08
CA PHE A 248 -4.52 -5.52 -50.00
C PHE A 248 -3.69 -6.60 -50.75
N VAL A 249 -3.21 -7.61 -50.04
CA VAL A 249 -2.45 -8.72 -50.61
C VAL A 249 -3.32 -9.55 -51.59
N LEU A 250 -4.55 -9.83 -51.23
CA LEU A 250 -5.51 -10.53 -52.08
C LEU A 250 -5.80 -9.73 -53.35
N PHE A 251 -6.04 -8.42 -53.24
CA PHE A 251 -6.22 -7.53 -54.37
C PHE A 251 -5.02 -7.52 -55.31
N GLN A 252 -3.80 -7.38 -54.76
CA GLN A 252 -2.58 -7.47 -55.58
C GLN A 252 -2.46 -8.81 -56.31
N LYS A 253 -2.76 -9.93 -55.64
CA LYS A 253 -2.67 -11.26 -56.22
C LYS A 253 -3.66 -11.47 -57.36
N VAL A 254 -4.85 -10.88 -57.29
CA VAL A 254 -5.95 -11.04 -58.29
C VAL A 254 -5.76 -10.10 -59.49
N PHE A 255 -5.34 -8.86 -59.22
CA PHE A 255 -5.34 -7.78 -60.21
C PHE A 255 -3.97 -7.37 -60.73
N THR A 256 -2.88 -7.88 -60.11
CA THR A 256 -1.52 -7.56 -60.53
C THR A 256 -0.67 -8.83 -60.63
N SER A 257 0.32 -8.84 -61.51
CA SER A 257 1.32 -9.94 -61.58
C SER A 257 2.50 -9.74 -60.64
N TRP A 258 2.43 -8.84 -59.70
CA TRP A 258 3.50 -8.56 -58.73
C TRP A 258 3.51 -9.62 -57.65
N THR A 259 4.40 -10.59 -57.76
CA THR A 259 4.73 -11.49 -56.68
C THR A 259 5.86 -10.85 -55.85
N VAL A 260 5.54 -10.48 -54.61
CA VAL A 260 6.54 -9.91 -53.68
C VAL A 260 7.45 -11.02 -53.19
N PRO A 261 8.76 -11.01 -53.49
CA PRO A 261 9.72 -11.90 -52.84
C PRO A 261 9.82 -11.41 -51.39
N GLY A 262 9.26 -12.17 -50.43
CA GLY A 262 8.98 -11.57 -49.13
C GLY A 262 9.19 -12.48 -47.92
N TRP A 263 10.04 -13.54 -47.97
CA TRP A 263 10.24 -14.41 -46.83
C TRP A 263 10.67 -13.62 -45.56
N ALA A 264 11.65 -12.71 -45.69
CA ALA A 264 12.14 -11.91 -44.57
C ALA A 264 11.06 -10.96 -44.00
N SER A 265 10.23 -10.37 -44.87
CA SER A 265 9.11 -9.50 -44.45
C SER A 265 8.03 -10.30 -43.72
N ILE A 266 7.69 -11.50 -44.19
CA ILE A 266 6.72 -12.38 -43.52
C ILE A 266 7.21 -12.78 -42.15
N VAL A 267 8.47 -13.21 -42.01
CA VAL A 267 9.08 -13.58 -40.74
C VAL A 267 9.12 -12.37 -39.79
N GLY A 268 9.54 -11.19 -40.25
CA GLY A 268 9.62 -9.97 -39.47
C GLY A 268 8.25 -9.54 -38.92
N VAL A 269 7.23 -9.55 -39.78
CA VAL A 269 5.85 -9.21 -39.36
C VAL A 269 5.32 -10.24 -38.38
N ASN A 270 5.51 -11.53 -38.60
CA ASN A 270 5.09 -12.57 -37.65
C ASN A 270 5.77 -12.43 -36.28
N LEU A 271 7.09 -12.20 -36.24
CA LEU A 271 7.82 -12.02 -34.99
C LEU A 271 7.29 -10.77 -34.21
N LEU A 272 7.02 -9.67 -34.92
CA LEU A 272 6.46 -8.48 -34.30
C LEU A 272 5.07 -8.76 -33.69
N PHE A 273 4.16 -9.35 -34.44
CA PHE A 273 2.82 -9.64 -33.94
C PHE A 273 2.83 -10.67 -32.82
N ASN A 274 3.62 -11.73 -32.92
CA ASN A 274 3.76 -12.70 -31.85
C ASN A 274 4.34 -12.08 -30.58
N GLY A 275 5.33 -11.18 -30.70
CA GLY A 275 5.87 -10.44 -29.56
C GLY A 275 4.81 -9.60 -28.84
N ILE A 276 3.96 -8.92 -29.61
CA ILE A 276 2.84 -8.14 -29.06
C ILE A 276 1.81 -9.06 -28.38
N VAL A 277 1.44 -10.18 -28.99
CA VAL A 277 0.53 -11.17 -28.39
C VAL A 277 1.07 -11.70 -27.08
N LEU A 278 2.35 -12.04 -27.00
CA LEU A 278 2.99 -12.50 -25.76
C LEU A 278 2.98 -11.41 -24.66
N MET A 279 3.19 -10.15 -25.05
CA MET A 279 3.08 -9.02 -24.11
C MET A 279 1.65 -8.88 -23.55
N LEU A 280 0.63 -8.99 -24.40
CA LEU A 280 -0.79 -8.93 -24.01
C LEU A 280 -1.16 -10.10 -23.10
N LEU A 281 -0.69 -11.30 -23.39
CA LEU A 281 -0.85 -12.48 -22.53
C LEU A 281 -0.19 -12.28 -21.17
N GLY A 282 0.98 -11.63 -21.13
CA GLY A 282 1.64 -11.26 -19.88
C GLY A 282 0.78 -10.32 -19.01
N VAL A 283 0.15 -9.32 -19.61
CA VAL A 283 -0.79 -8.43 -18.88
C VAL A 283 -1.99 -9.22 -18.34
N ILE A 284 -2.59 -10.09 -19.15
CA ILE A 284 -3.71 -10.95 -18.72
C ILE A 284 -3.25 -11.88 -17.58
N GLY A 285 -2.06 -12.47 -17.71
CA GLY A 285 -1.46 -13.34 -16.67
C GLY A 285 -1.31 -12.65 -15.32
N GLU A 286 -0.92 -11.37 -15.30
CA GLU A 286 -0.83 -10.59 -14.05
C GLU A 286 -2.20 -10.48 -13.34
N TYR A 287 -3.28 -10.19 -14.08
CA TYR A 287 -4.64 -10.11 -13.50
C TYR A 287 -5.16 -11.49 -13.06
N ILE A 288 -4.90 -12.54 -13.84
CA ILE A 288 -5.25 -13.92 -13.45
C ILE A 288 -4.50 -14.31 -12.19
N GLY A 289 -3.21 -13.96 -12.07
CA GLY A 289 -2.42 -14.20 -10.86
C GLY A 289 -3.03 -13.56 -9.62
N ARG A 290 -3.51 -12.32 -9.73
CA ARG A 290 -4.21 -11.61 -8.64
C ARG A 290 -5.54 -12.28 -8.27
N ILE A 291 -6.35 -12.64 -9.26
CA ILE A 291 -7.61 -13.39 -9.04
C ILE A 291 -7.31 -14.73 -8.34
N TYR A 292 -6.24 -15.42 -8.74
CA TYR A 292 -5.83 -16.66 -8.11
C TYR A 292 -5.41 -16.46 -6.65
N ASP A 293 -4.69 -15.40 -6.33
CA ASP A 293 -4.34 -15.09 -4.94
C ASP A 293 -5.57 -14.75 -4.09
N GLU A 294 -6.54 -13.99 -4.64
CA GLU A 294 -7.83 -13.74 -3.99
C GLU A 294 -8.63 -15.03 -3.76
N SER A 295 -8.64 -15.94 -4.74
CA SER A 295 -9.42 -17.19 -4.67
C SER A 295 -8.92 -18.18 -3.63
N LYS A 296 -7.65 -18.10 -3.20
CA LYS A 296 -7.09 -18.96 -2.14
C LYS A 296 -7.64 -18.66 -0.77
N ASP A 297 -8.19 -17.48 -0.57
CA ASP A 297 -8.70 -16.96 0.70
C ASP A 297 -7.78 -17.19 1.92
N ARG A 298 -6.48 -17.13 1.71
CA ARG A 298 -5.49 -17.22 2.79
C ARG A 298 -5.55 -15.95 3.65
N PRO A 299 -5.33 -16.05 4.99
CA PRO A 299 -5.28 -14.87 5.85
C PRO A 299 -4.15 -13.93 5.40
N LEU A 300 -4.36 -12.62 5.54
CA LEU A 300 -3.37 -11.60 5.17
C LEU A 300 -2.07 -11.73 5.96
N TYR A 301 -2.19 -12.11 7.23
CA TYR A 301 -1.06 -12.30 8.15
C TYR A 301 -1.36 -13.43 9.14
N ILE A 302 -0.32 -13.92 9.77
CA ILE A 302 -0.39 -14.90 10.87
C ILE A 302 0.35 -14.33 12.05
N VAL A 303 -0.34 -14.17 13.17
CA VAL A 303 0.23 -13.67 14.42
C VAL A 303 0.87 -14.82 15.16
N ARG A 304 2.09 -14.61 15.65
CA ARG A 304 2.82 -15.52 16.53
C ARG A 304 2.49 -15.25 17.98
N GLU A 305 2.43 -13.96 18.35
CA GLU A 305 2.25 -13.52 19.73
C GLU A 305 1.58 -12.15 19.76
N THR A 306 0.73 -11.92 20.75
CA THR A 306 0.24 -10.58 21.12
C THR A 306 0.55 -10.29 22.58
N ARG A 307 0.80 -9.02 22.92
CA ARG A 307 0.98 -8.55 24.30
C ARG A 307 0.25 -7.24 24.54
N GLY A 308 -0.18 -7.04 25.79
CA GLY A 308 -0.92 -5.83 26.20
C GLY A 308 -2.42 -5.89 25.86
N TYR A 309 -2.91 -7.00 25.31
CA TYR A 309 -4.33 -7.30 25.12
C TYR A 309 -4.81 -8.18 26.30
N GLY A 310 -6.00 -7.94 26.85
CA GLY A 310 -6.52 -8.72 27.99
C GLY A 310 -6.60 -10.22 27.69
N ASP A 311 -6.62 -11.06 28.74
CA ASP A 311 -6.50 -12.53 28.72
C ASP A 311 -7.55 -13.31 27.87
N ALA A 312 -8.45 -12.62 27.18
CA ALA A 312 -9.47 -13.28 26.35
C ALA A 312 -8.91 -13.89 25.04
N GLU A 313 -7.64 -13.67 24.69
CA GLU A 313 -7.06 -14.15 23.42
C GLU A 313 -5.74 -14.93 23.55
N SER A 314 -5.28 -15.26 24.77
CA SER A 314 -4.05 -16.05 24.99
C SER A 314 -4.23 -17.57 24.91
N GLY A 315 -5.42 -18.06 24.62
CA GLY A 315 -5.71 -19.48 24.40
C GLY A 315 -5.49 -19.89 22.95
N GLY A 316 -4.51 -20.77 22.71
CA GLY A 316 -4.01 -21.32 21.45
C GLY A 316 -5.02 -21.88 20.45
N GLU A 317 -5.89 -21.07 19.93
CA GLU A 317 -6.61 -21.28 18.68
C GLU A 317 -6.18 -20.21 17.70
N ASN A 318 -5.73 -20.65 16.51
CA ASN A 318 -5.26 -19.85 15.38
C ASN A 318 -5.82 -18.41 15.34
N ALA A 319 -5.15 -17.46 15.98
CA ALA A 319 -5.52 -16.05 16.07
C ALA A 319 -5.29 -15.27 14.74
N GLY A 320 -5.46 -15.94 13.62
CA GLY A 320 -5.44 -15.39 12.27
C GLY A 320 -6.82 -15.31 11.62
N VAL A 321 -7.87 -15.74 12.34
CA VAL A 321 -9.24 -15.72 11.83
C VAL A 321 -10.16 -15.24 12.94
N ARG A 322 -10.26 -13.92 13.13
CA ARG A 322 -11.50 -13.39 13.72
C ARG A 322 -12.63 -13.83 12.81
N LYS A 323 -13.47 -14.75 13.28
CA LYS A 323 -14.70 -15.14 12.56
C LYS A 323 -15.58 -13.90 12.45
N ASP A 324 -15.58 -13.27 11.27
CA ASP A 324 -16.61 -12.33 10.86
C ASP A 324 -17.95 -13.05 10.84
N ASN A 325 -18.76 -12.92 11.87
CA ASN A 325 -20.15 -13.38 11.82
C ASN A 325 -21.15 -12.53 12.61
N ASP A 326 -20.87 -11.26 12.93
CA ASP A 326 -21.85 -10.46 13.68
C ASP A 326 -22.23 -9.07 13.07
N TYR A 327 -21.91 -8.80 11.81
CA TYR A 327 -22.37 -7.57 11.13
C TYR A 327 -23.11 -7.84 9.83
N VAL A 328 -24.13 -8.72 9.87
CA VAL A 328 -25.22 -8.75 8.88
C VAL A 328 -26.52 -8.96 9.64
N ARG A 329 -27.09 -7.86 10.13
CA ARG A 329 -28.54 -7.69 10.32
C ARG A 329 -28.89 -6.24 10.09
#